data_91203ddffb87fdafcb2a1903527fd267
#
_entry.id   91203ddffb87fdafcb2a1903527fd267
#
_cell.length_a   1.000
_cell.length_b   1.000
_cell.length_c   1.000
_cell.angle_alpha   90.00
_cell.angle_beta   90.00
_cell.angle_gamma   90.00
#
_symmetry.space_group_name_H-M   'P 1'
#
loop_
_entity.id
_entity.type
_entity.pdbx_description
1 polymer ?
#
loop_
_entity_poly.entity_id
_entity_poly.type
_entity_poly.pdbx_seq_one_letter_code
_entity_poly.pdbx_strand_id
1 'polypeptide(L)'
;RDRYRAVTANDYTSLVPSVYPNIDSVTAYGGEELDPPQFGKVFITVKPKTGEILSNTAKSAIKAGLKQYTVAGIQQEFVDLKFLYVEYDSTVSYNPGFVTTKENLSSRIFKSIESYSKSSDINSFGGRLKYSKLLSVIDSVDTAITSNITVLKMRRDLTPAYGQLANYELCYANRFHADLEGFNIRSSSFKIAGVDGDVFLTDLPNSDGLTGVIRFFTLVDDAPNFINNNAGTVDYVKGEIILFALNISSSSI
;
A
#
# COMPACT_ATOMS: atom_id res chain seq x y z
N ARG A 1 -3.86 -37.94 -20.74
CA ARG A 1 -4.50 -36.68 -20.28
C ARG A 1 -3.99 -36.40 -18.87
N ASP A 2 -2.88 -35.66 -18.78
CA ASP A 2 -2.34 -35.20 -17.51
C ASP A 2 -3.38 -34.23 -16.91
N ARG A 3 -4.02 -34.68 -15.85
CA ARG A 3 -4.91 -33.83 -15.06
C ARG A 3 -4.02 -33.00 -14.14
N TYR A 4 -3.67 -31.80 -14.58
CA TYR A 4 -3.05 -30.82 -13.70
C TYR A 4 -4.01 -30.58 -12.51
N ARG A 5 -3.60 -31.00 -11.33
CA ARG A 5 -4.34 -30.72 -10.07
C ARG A 5 -3.61 -29.61 -9.33
N ALA A 6 -4.34 -28.62 -8.92
CA ALA A 6 -3.82 -27.57 -8.06
C ALA A 6 -3.68 -28.10 -6.62
N VAL A 7 -2.45 -28.32 -6.19
CA VAL A 7 -2.14 -28.83 -4.84
C VAL A 7 -1.43 -27.77 -4.01
N THR A 8 -0.59 -26.94 -4.65
CA THR A 8 0.19 -25.89 -4.00
C THR A 8 -0.32 -24.50 -4.36
N ALA A 9 0.00 -23.49 -3.56
CA ALA A 9 -0.29 -22.10 -3.88
C ALA A 9 0.24 -21.68 -5.26
N ASN A 10 1.45 -22.13 -5.63
CA ASN A 10 2.05 -21.85 -6.93
C ASN A 10 1.27 -22.44 -8.10
N ASP A 11 0.58 -23.57 -7.92
CA ASP A 11 -0.28 -24.13 -8.97
C ASP A 11 -1.44 -23.17 -9.27
N TYR A 12 -2.04 -22.58 -8.24
CA TYR A 12 -3.10 -21.59 -8.41
C TYR A 12 -2.60 -20.33 -9.09
N THR A 13 -1.40 -19.85 -8.76
CA THR A 13 -0.77 -18.71 -9.44
C THR A 13 -0.62 -18.94 -10.94
N SER A 14 -0.31 -20.16 -11.35
CA SER A 14 -0.16 -20.55 -12.76
C SER A 14 -1.50 -20.79 -13.47
N LEU A 15 -2.49 -21.33 -12.77
CA LEU A 15 -3.78 -21.72 -13.35
C LEU A 15 -4.77 -20.54 -13.49
N VAL A 16 -4.77 -19.60 -12.55
CA VAL A 16 -5.71 -18.47 -12.55
C VAL A 16 -5.66 -17.66 -13.84
N PRO A 17 -4.48 -17.29 -14.41
CA PRO A 17 -4.42 -16.60 -15.71
C PRO A 17 -4.97 -17.42 -16.89
N SER A 18 -4.86 -18.74 -16.84
CA SER A 18 -5.39 -19.61 -17.90
C SER A 18 -6.91 -19.72 -17.88
N VAL A 19 -7.50 -19.59 -16.68
CA VAL A 19 -8.96 -19.62 -16.47
C VAL A 19 -9.60 -18.25 -16.71
N TYR A 20 -8.90 -17.18 -16.36
CA TYR A 20 -9.39 -15.81 -16.50
C TYR A 20 -8.28 -14.88 -17.06
N PRO A 21 -8.25 -14.64 -18.39
CA PRO A 21 -7.13 -13.92 -19.03
C PRO A 21 -7.07 -12.41 -18.74
N ASN A 22 -8.15 -11.81 -18.20
CA ASN A 22 -8.18 -10.37 -17.88
C ASN A 22 -7.47 -10.05 -16.55
N ILE A 23 -6.30 -10.63 -16.37
CA ILE A 23 -5.44 -10.50 -15.18
C ILE A 23 -4.12 -9.87 -15.57
N ASP A 24 -3.66 -8.91 -14.79
CA ASP A 24 -2.33 -8.32 -14.89
C ASP A 24 -1.31 -9.15 -14.10
N SER A 25 -1.65 -9.48 -12.85
CA SER A 25 -0.83 -10.33 -12.00
C SER A 25 -1.67 -11.07 -10.95
N VAL A 26 -1.14 -12.18 -10.44
CA VAL A 26 -1.78 -13.01 -9.42
C VAL A 26 -0.73 -13.49 -8.42
N THR A 27 -1.11 -13.57 -7.16
CA THR A 27 -0.34 -14.24 -6.11
C THR A 27 -1.26 -15.14 -5.30
N ALA A 28 -0.71 -16.21 -4.76
CA ALA A 28 -1.44 -17.10 -3.87
C ALA A 28 -0.52 -17.57 -2.74
N TYR A 29 -1.10 -17.84 -1.57
CA TYR A 29 -0.41 -18.38 -0.41
C TYR A 29 -1.33 -19.36 0.32
N GLY A 30 -0.72 -20.32 1.03
CA GLY A 30 -1.46 -21.30 1.81
C GLY A 30 -1.98 -20.72 3.12
N GLY A 31 -3.11 -21.24 3.60
CA GLY A 31 -3.64 -20.83 4.89
C GLY A 31 -2.75 -21.26 6.08
N GLU A 32 -1.83 -22.19 5.87
CA GLU A 32 -0.81 -22.58 6.85
C GLU A 32 0.21 -21.48 7.15
N GLU A 33 0.35 -20.50 6.25
CA GLU A 33 1.24 -19.35 6.42
C GLU A 33 0.65 -18.25 7.31
N LEU A 34 -0.64 -18.36 7.67
CA LEU A 34 -1.32 -17.39 8.52
C LEU A 34 -1.11 -17.66 10.02
N ASP A 35 -1.25 -16.61 10.82
CA ASP A 35 -1.30 -16.69 12.28
C ASP A 35 -2.67 -16.17 12.79
N PRO A 36 -3.58 -17.01 13.32
CA PRO A 36 -3.49 -18.49 13.42
C PRO A 36 -3.62 -19.21 12.07
N PRO A 37 -3.00 -20.40 11.88
CA PRO A 37 -3.07 -21.14 10.64
C PRO A 37 -4.47 -21.58 10.27
N GLN A 38 -4.83 -21.49 8.98
CA GLN A 38 -6.12 -21.91 8.42
C GLN A 38 -5.90 -23.03 7.40
N PHE A 39 -5.76 -24.26 7.88
CA PHE A 39 -5.51 -25.42 7.03
C PHE A 39 -6.66 -25.69 6.05
N GLY A 40 -6.30 -26.20 4.86
CA GLY A 40 -7.27 -26.53 3.80
C GLY A 40 -7.77 -25.30 3.02
N LYS A 41 -7.17 -24.14 3.21
CA LYS A 41 -7.46 -22.93 2.45
C LYS A 41 -6.27 -22.47 1.63
N VAL A 42 -6.55 -21.94 0.44
CA VAL A 42 -5.61 -21.19 -0.38
C VAL A 42 -6.16 -19.80 -0.61
N PHE A 43 -5.40 -18.80 -0.26
CA PHE A 43 -5.75 -17.39 -0.45
C PHE A 43 -5.17 -16.91 -1.77
N ILE A 44 -6.02 -16.33 -2.60
CA ILE A 44 -5.67 -15.88 -3.96
C ILE A 44 -5.95 -14.38 -4.04
N THR A 45 -4.94 -13.62 -4.40
CA THR A 45 -5.07 -12.19 -4.67
C THR A 45 -4.76 -11.95 -6.15
N VAL A 46 -5.66 -11.27 -6.82
CA VAL A 46 -5.60 -11.03 -8.25
C VAL A 46 -5.66 -9.54 -8.53
N LYS A 47 -4.73 -9.07 -9.37
CA LYS A 47 -4.77 -7.72 -9.93
C LYS A 47 -5.39 -7.78 -11.33
N PRO A 48 -6.56 -7.18 -11.55
CA PRO A 48 -7.17 -7.14 -12.89
C PRO A 48 -6.41 -6.16 -13.80
N LYS A 49 -6.50 -6.36 -15.13
CA LYS A 49 -5.96 -5.42 -16.12
C LYS A 49 -6.70 -4.09 -16.13
N THR A 50 -7.97 -4.11 -15.76
CA THR A 50 -8.84 -2.94 -15.71
C THR A 50 -9.50 -2.84 -14.34
N GLY A 51 -9.47 -1.65 -13.73
CA GLY A 51 -9.98 -1.44 -12.37
C GLY A 51 -8.94 -1.80 -11.28
N GLU A 52 -9.31 -1.56 -10.04
CA GLU A 52 -8.43 -1.77 -8.88
C GLU A 52 -8.71 -3.10 -8.19
N ILE A 53 -9.95 -3.56 -8.17
CA ILE A 53 -10.41 -4.74 -7.42
C ILE A 53 -11.21 -5.64 -8.35
N LEU A 54 -11.09 -6.96 -8.16
CA LEU A 54 -11.91 -7.94 -8.84
C LEU A 54 -13.38 -7.86 -8.37
N SER A 55 -14.31 -7.80 -9.32
CA SER A 55 -15.73 -7.89 -9.02
C SER A 55 -16.10 -9.27 -8.45
N ASN A 56 -17.16 -9.36 -7.67
CA ASN A 56 -17.66 -10.64 -7.13
C ASN A 56 -18.04 -11.62 -8.25
N THR A 57 -18.52 -11.12 -9.39
CA THR A 57 -18.83 -11.92 -10.58
C THR A 57 -17.55 -12.55 -11.15
N ALA A 58 -16.47 -11.78 -11.27
CA ALA A 58 -15.18 -12.27 -11.73
C ALA A 58 -14.59 -13.30 -10.76
N LYS A 59 -14.65 -13.04 -9.45
CA LYS A 59 -14.22 -14.00 -8.41
C LYS A 59 -14.98 -15.34 -8.52
N SER A 60 -16.30 -15.27 -8.73
CA SER A 60 -17.14 -16.46 -8.93
C SER A 60 -16.79 -17.21 -10.21
N ALA A 61 -16.53 -16.50 -11.31
CA ALA A 61 -16.12 -17.11 -12.59
C ALA A 61 -14.77 -17.83 -12.45
N ILE A 62 -13.80 -17.23 -11.78
CA ILE A 62 -12.49 -17.85 -11.52
C ILE A 62 -12.67 -19.09 -10.65
N LYS A 63 -13.46 -19.04 -9.56
CA LYS A 63 -13.73 -20.21 -8.71
C LYS A 63 -14.35 -21.35 -9.52
N ALA A 64 -15.33 -21.05 -10.37
CA ALA A 64 -15.96 -22.05 -11.23
C ALA A 64 -14.96 -22.70 -12.21
N GLY A 65 -14.10 -21.90 -12.84
CA GLY A 65 -13.06 -22.41 -13.74
C GLY A 65 -11.99 -23.24 -13.05
N LEU A 66 -11.63 -22.89 -11.82
CA LEU A 66 -10.65 -23.63 -11.01
C LEU A 66 -11.19 -24.96 -10.45
N LYS A 67 -12.51 -25.10 -10.36
CA LYS A 67 -13.15 -26.29 -9.75
C LYS A 67 -12.68 -27.62 -10.34
N GLN A 68 -12.41 -27.67 -11.64
CA GLN A 68 -11.92 -28.87 -12.32
C GLN A 68 -10.47 -29.26 -11.96
N TYR A 69 -9.69 -28.32 -11.43
CA TYR A 69 -8.28 -28.50 -11.05
C TYR A 69 -8.11 -28.68 -9.54
N THR A 70 -9.12 -28.31 -8.75
CA THR A 70 -9.04 -28.32 -7.29
C THR A 70 -9.11 -29.72 -6.71
N VAL A 71 -8.25 -29.99 -5.73
CA VAL A 71 -8.30 -31.21 -4.93
C VAL A 71 -9.39 -31.10 -3.86
N ALA A 72 -10.10 -32.19 -3.59
CA ALA A 72 -11.09 -32.22 -2.53
C ALA A 72 -10.46 -31.85 -1.19
N GLY A 73 -11.11 -30.93 -0.46
CA GLY A 73 -10.63 -30.43 0.85
C GLY A 73 -9.85 -29.11 0.78
N ILE A 74 -9.54 -28.59 -0.43
CA ILE A 74 -8.91 -27.25 -0.57
C ILE A 74 -9.99 -26.24 -0.97
N GLN A 75 -10.13 -25.18 -0.16
CA GLN A 75 -11.04 -24.06 -0.42
C GLN A 75 -10.26 -22.84 -0.91
N GLN A 76 -10.69 -22.26 -2.03
CA GLN A 76 -10.13 -21.01 -2.52
C GLN A 76 -10.84 -19.82 -1.89
N GLU A 77 -10.08 -18.93 -1.28
CA GLU A 77 -10.53 -17.65 -0.74
C GLU A 77 -9.89 -16.52 -1.55
N PHE A 78 -10.69 -15.56 -2.02
CA PHE A 78 -10.17 -14.38 -2.69
C PHE A 78 -9.97 -13.26 -1.67
N VAL A 79 -8.75 -12.71 -1.65
CA VAL A 79 -8.38 -11.56 -0.83
C VAL A 79 -8.20 -10.35 -1.74
N ASP A 80 -8.82 -9.25 -1.38
CA ASP A 80 -8.70 -8.00 -2.14
C ASP A 80 -7.31 -7.39 -1.96
N LEU A 81 -6.86 -6.71 -3.02
CA LEU A 81 -5.59 -6.01 -3.04
C LEU A 81 -5.53 -4.93 -1.95
N LYS A 82 -4.42 -4.90 -1.25
CA LYS A 82 -4.05 -3.77 -0.39
C LYS A 82 -2.93 -3.00 -1.08
N PHE A 83 -3.24 -1.78 -1.51
CA PHE A 83 -2.28 -0.93 -2.20
C PHE A 83 -1.35 -0.23 -1.21
N LEU A 84 -0.07 -0.18 -1.55
CA LEU A 84 0.89 0.75 -1.00
C LEU A 84 1.10 1.86 -2.03
N TYR A 85 0.63 3.06 -1.72
CA TYR A 85 0.85 4.22 -2.56
C TYR A 85 2.20 4.85 -2.24
N VAL A 86 2.90 5.28 -3.26
CA VAL A 86 4.12 6.08 -3.11
C VAL A 86 3.82 7.46 -3.67
N GLU A 87 3.83 8.44 -2.80
CA GLU A 87 3.72 9.85 -3.15
C GLU A 87 5.13 10.43 -3.28
N TYR A 88 5.32 11.30 -4.25
CA TYR A 88 6.60 11.97 -4.45
C TYR A 88 6.40 13.48 -4.59
N ASP A 89 7.33 14.21 -4.04
CA ASP A 89 7.46 15.66 -4.17
C ASP A 89 8.83 15.95 -4.76
N SER A 90 8.86 16.50 -6.00
CA SER A 90 10.06 16.67 -6.77
C SER A 90 10.27 18.12 -7.15
N THR A 91 11.41 18.67 -6.76
CA THR A 91 11.90 19.96 -7.24
C THR A 91 12.93 19.73 -8.33
N VAL A 92 12.61 20.15 -9.56
CA VAL A 92 13.45 19.98 -10.74
C VAL A 92 14.05 21.30 -11.17
N SER A 93 15.38 21.36 -11.19
CA SER A 93 16.14 22.50 -11.75
C SER A 93 16.47 22.24 -13.22
N TYR A 94 16.30 23.24 -14.06
CA TYR A 94 16.55 23.11 -15.49
C TYR A 94 17.10 24.40 -16.10
N ASN A 95 17.77 24.29 -17.27
CA ASN A 95 18.23 25.43 -18.04
C ASN A 95 17.11 25.93 -18.98
N PRO A 96 16.55 27.13 -18.77
CA PRO A 96 15.43 27.62 -19.57
C PRO A 96 15.79 27.89 -21.03
N GLY A 97 17.07 28.03 -21.35
CA GLY A 97 17.52 28.24 -22.73
C GLY A 97 17.37 27.05 -23.67
N PHE A 98 17.13 25.86 -23.11
CA PHE A 98 16.97 24.62 -23.86
C PHE A 98 15.52 24.08 -23.85
N VAL A 99 14.58 24.76 -23.20
CA VAL A 99 13.19 24.28 -23.05
C VAL A 99 12.23 25.29 -23.68
N THR A 100 11.22 24.80 -24.38
CA THR A 100 10.20 25.62 -25.01
C THR A 100 9.35 26.37 -23.98
N THR A 101 8.81 25.67 -22.98
CA THR A 101 8.09 26.25 -21.85
C THR A 101 8.22 25.36 -20.62
N LYS A 102 8.07 25.94 -19.41
CA LYS A 102 8.07 25.23 -18.14
C LYS A 102 6.97 24.19 -18.09
N GLU A 103 5.78 24.53 -18.57
CA GLU A 103 4.58 23.68 -18.56
C GLU A 103 4.78 22.45 -19.46
N ASN A 104 5.45 22.60 -20.60
CA ASN A 104 5.78 21.49 -21.48
C ASN A 104 6.72 20.50 -20.79
N LEU A 105 7.81 20.99 -20.17
CA LEU A 105 8.76 20.17 -19.43
C LEU A 105 8.06 19.42 -18.28
N SER A 106 7.25 20.13 -17.48
CA SER A 106 6.48 19.56 -16.37
C SER A 106 5.55 18.44 -16.85
N SER A 107 4.81 18.66 -17.94
CA SER A 107 3.92 17.66 -18.53
C SER A 107 4.66 16.40 -19.01
N ARG A 108 5.85 16.56 -19.59
CA ARG A 108 6.69 15.45 -20.04
C ARG A 108 7.25 14.65 -18.87
N ILE A 109 7.69 15.33 -17.80
CA ILE A 109 8.13 14.69 -16.56
C ILE A 109 6.98 13.86 -15.97
N PHE A 110 5.79 14.46 -15.85
CA PHE A 110 4.61 13.78 -15.30
C PHE A 110 4.26 12.52 -16.10
N LYS A 111 4.22 12.60 -17.44
CA LYS A 111 3.97 11.44 -18.31
C LYS A 111 5.02 10.36 -18.18
N SER A 112 6.29 10.73 -18.01
CA SER A 112 7.37 9.77 -17.83
C SER A 112 7.24 9.01 -16.51
N ILE A 113 6.92 9.71 -15.42
CA ILE A 113 6.67 9.07 -14.11
C ILE A 113 5.41 8.22 -14.15
N GLU A 114 4.33 8.70 -14.79
CA GLU A 114 3.10 7.92 -14.96
C GLU A 114 3.36 6.62 -15.75
N SER A 115 4.15 6.69 -16.81
CA SER A 115 4.55 5.49 -17.56
C SER A 115 5.37 4.52 -16.71
N TYR A 116 6.30 5.03 -15.91
CA TYR A 116 7.10 4.23 -14.98
C TYR A 116 6.23 3.59 -13.90
N SER A 117 5.26 4.31 -13.34
CA SER A 117 4.34 3.79 -12.33
C SER A 117 3.49 2.62 -12.83
N LYS A 118 3.19 2.58 -14.13
CA LYS A 118 2.43 1.50 -14.80
C LYS A 118 3.32 0.34 -15.26
N SER A 119 4.64 0.46 -15.15
CA SER A 119 5.56 -0.60 -15.57
C SER A 119 5.47 -1.83 -14.65
N SER A 120 5.83 -2.98 -15.17
CA SER A 120 5.90 -4.24 -14.40
C SER A 120 6.90 -4.20 -13.25
N ASP A 121 7.90 -3.31 -13.30
CA ASP A 121 8.88 -3.14 -12.23
C ASP A 121 8.25 -2.71 -10.91
N ILE A 122 7.19 -1.91 -10.97
CA ILE A 122 6.49 -1.38 -9.80
C ILE A 122 5.10 -2.00 -9.65
N ASN A 123 4.36 -2.10 -10.75
CA ASN A 123 2.92 -2.37 -10.76
C ASN A 123 2.61 -3.88 -10.85
N SER A 124 3.39 -4.71 -10.17
CA SER A 124 3.22 -6.16 -10.08
C SER A 124 3.41 -6.64 -8.64
N PHE A 125 2.93 -7.86 -8.32
CA PHE A 125 3.26 -8.49 -7.05
C PHE A 125 4.76 -8.70 -6.93
N GLY A 126 5.35 -8.23 -5.82
CA GLY A 126 6.81 -8.21 -5.63
C GLY A 126 7.54 -7.11 -6.39
N GLY A 127 6.83 -6.21 -7.06
CA GLY A 127 7.39 -5.02 -7.68
C GLY A 127 8.10 -4.15 -6.63
N ARG A 128 9.22 -3.52 -7.03
CA ARG A 128 10.04 -2.71 -6.12
C ARG A 128 10.33 -1.36 -6.73
N LEU A 129 9.88 -0.31 -6.04
CA LEU A 129 10.32 1.04 -6.35
C LEU A 129 11.79 1.23 -5.93
N LYS A 130 12.64 1.57 -6.89
CA LYS A 130 14.01 1.98 -6.63
C LYS A 130 14.10 3.50 -6.74
N TYR A 131 14.50 4.18 -5.67
CA TYR A 131 14.65 5.64 -5.63
C TYR A 131 15.54 6.16 -6.75
N SER A 132 16.71 5.56 -6.94
CA SER A 132 17.64 5.93 -8.01
C SER A 132 17.05 5.78 -9.42
N LYS A 133 16.16 4.79 -9.62
CA LYS A 133 15.49 4.62 -10.91
C LYS A 133 14.46 5.73 -11.15
N LEU A 134 13.72 6.14 -10.13
CA LEU A 134 12.78 7.26 -10.22
C LEU A 134 13.53 8.56 -10.59
N LEU A 135 14.63 8.85 -9.91
CA LEU A 135 15.47 10.02 -10.24
C LEU A 135 15.95 9.95 -11.69
N SER A 136 16.43 8.81 -12.15
CA SER A 136 16.87 8.59 -13.52
C SER A 136 15.72 8.77 -14.54
N VAL A 137 14.49 8.37 -14.20
CA VAL A 137 13.31 8.57 -15.05
C VAL A 137 13.01 10.06 -15.22
N ILE A 138 13.18 10.87 -14.18
CA ILE A 138 13.00 12.32 -14.23
C ILE A 138 14.12 12.95 -15.06
N ASP A 139 15.38 12.65 -14.75
CA ASP A 139 16.55 13.26 -15.39
C ASP A 139 16.63 12.95 -16.89
N SER A 140 16.17 11.77 -17.30
CA SER A 140 16.20 11.33 -18.70
C SER A 140 15.14 11.98 -19.60
N VAL A 141 14.20 12.75 -19.04
CA VAL A 141 13.11 13.38 -19.82
C VAL A 141 13.65 14.44 -20.77
N ASP A 142 14.63 15.21 -20.34
CA ASP A 142 15.22 16.28 -21.14
C ASP A 142 16.65 16.57 -20.69
N THR A 143 17.54 16.84 -21.65
CA THR A 143 18.94 17.24 -21.39
C THR A 143 19.06 18.60 -20.71
N ALA A 144 18.00 19.40 -20.74
CA ALA A 144 17.93 20.69 -20.05
C ALA A 144 17.84 20.54 -18.52
N ILE A 145 17.42 19.36 -18.01
CA ILE A 145 17.34 19.11 -16.57
C ILE A 145 18.76 19.02 -16.01
N THR A 146 19.04 19.85 -15.01
CA THR A 146 20.36 19.94 -14.38
C THR A 146 20.44 19.20 -13.05
N SER A 147 19.33 19.12 -12.33
CA SER A 147 19.22 18.33 -11.09
C SER A 147 17.76 18.11 -10.71
N ASN A 148 17.50 17.06 -9.93
CA ASN A 148 16.24 16.91 -9.24
C ASN A 148 16.46 16.54 -7.75
N ILE A 149 15.59 17.06 -6.88
CA ILE A 149 15.52 16.70 -5.47
C ILE A 149 14.12 16.15 -5.26
N THR A 150 14.03 14.87 -4.88
CA THR A 150 12.76 14.16 -4.76
C THR A 150 12.63 13.58 -3.36
N VAL A 151 11.51 13.86 -2.70
CA VAL A 151 11.12 13.26 -1.42
C VAL A 151 10.04 12.24 -1.67
N LEU A 152 10.17 11.04 -1.11
CA LEU A 152 9.18 9.98 -1.18
C LEU A 152 8.45 9.83 0.14
N LYS A 153 7.14 9.61 0.06
CA LYS A 153 6.28 9.24 1.18
C LYS A 153 5.50 7.99 0.83
N MET A 154 5.35 7.09 1.80
CA MET A 154 4.50 5.91 1.66
C MET A 154 3.14 6.19 2.28
N ARG A 155 2.07 5.84 1.57
CA ARG A 155 0.69 5.96 2.05
C ARG A 155 -0.03 4.62 2.00
N ARG A 156 -0.79 4.35 3.04
CA ARG A 156 -1.79 3.30 3.09
C ARG A 156 -3.13 3.89 3.47
N ASP A 157 -4.16 3.49 2.75
CA ASP A 157 -5.52 3.87 3.07
C ASP A 157 -6.12 2.80 3.98
N LEU A 158 -6.70 3.23 5.10
CA LEU A 158 -7.38 2.39 6.07
C LEU A 158 -8.89 2.48 5.82
N THR A 159 -9.55 1.34 5.67
CA THR A 159 -11.01 1.27 5.65
C THR A 159 -11.49 0.91 7.06
N PRO A 160 -11.96 1.87 7.85
CA PRO A 160 -12.32 1.61 9.24
C PRO A 160 -13.70 0.96 9.35
N ALA A 161 -13.87 0.17 10.42
CA ALA A 161 -15.18 -0.28 10.86
C ALA A 161 -15.81 0.83 11.69
N TYR A 162 -16.61 1.70 11.06
CA TYR A 162 -17.21 2.85 11.72
C TYR A 162 -18.13 2.46 12.87
N GLY A 163 -18.02 3.21 13.98
CA GLY A 163 -18.85 3.01 15.17
C GLY A 163 -18.55 1.71 15.95
N GLN A 164 -17.47 1.02 15.62
CA GLN A 164 -17.05 -0.20 16.30
C GLN A 164 -15.65 -0.04 16.90
N LEU A 165 -15.46 -0.63 18.08
CA LEU A 165 -14.13 -0.70 18.69
C LEU A 165 -13.32 -1.80 17.98
N ALA A 166 -12.24 -1.44 17.33
CA ALA A 166 -11.40 -2.38 16.58
C ALA A 166 -9.90 -2.09 16.75
N ASN A 167 -9.08 -3.11 16.59
CA ASN A 167 -7.65 -2.96 16.41
C ASN A 167 -7.35 -2.90 14.92
N TYR A 168 -6.38 -2.08 14.53
CA TYR A 168 -5.98 -1.97 13.13
C TYR A 168 -4.49 -2.24 13.00
N GLU A 169 -4.14 -3.01 11.99
CA GLU A 169 -2.77 -3.30 11.61
C GLU A 169 -2.50 -2.79 10.20
N LEU A 170 -1.46 -1.96 10.07
CA LEU A 170 -1.00 -1.39 8.81
C LEU A 170 0.42 -1.86 8.55
N CYS A 171 0.58 -2.79 7.61
CA CYS A 171 1.88 -3.32 7.21
C CYS A 171 2.31 -2.66 5.89
N TYR A 172 3.42 -1.95 5.89
CA TYR A 172 4.01 -1.32 4.71
C TYR A 172 5.07 -2.21 4.05
N ALA A 173 5.54 -3.24 4.76
CA ALA A 173 6.59 -4.15 4.32
C ALA A 173 7.89 -3.44 3.85
N ASN A 174 8.09 -2.23 4.31
CA ASN A 174 9.25 -1.39 4.00
C ASN A 174 9.66 -0.64 5.27
N ARG A 175 10.96 -0.55 5.49
CA ARG A 175 11.50 0.21 6.62
C ARG A 175 11.08 1.68 6.52
N PHE A 176 10.68 2.27 7.66
CA PHE A 176 10.45 3.69 7.79
C PHE A 176 11.75 4.42 8.15
N HIS A 177 11.88 5.64 7.67
CA HIS A 177 12.82 6.58 8.25
C HIS A 177 12.26 7.05 9.59
N ALA A 178 13.06 7.05 10.63
CA ALA A 178 12.68 7.51 11.96
C ALA A 178 13.61 8.65 12.42
N ASP A 179 13.07 9.85 12.52
CA ASP A 179 13.67 10.95 13.26
C ASP A 179 13.20 10.84 14.70
N LEU A 180 14.10 10.93 15.66
CA LEU A 180 13.81 10.77 17.09
C LEU A 180 12.89 11.87 17.65
N GLU A 181 12.74 12.98 16.96
CA GLU A 181 11.81 14.05 17.32
C GLU A 181 10.33 13.64 17.10
N GLY A 182 10.10 12.56 16.32
CA GLY A 182 8.77 12.07 15.99
C GLY A 182 8.18 12.75 14.76
N PHE A 183 6.85 12.64 14.59
CA PHE A 183 6.11 13.13 13.42
C PHE A 183 6.56 12.53 12.08
N ASN A 184 7.18 11.35 12.11
CA ASN A 184 7.54 10.61 10.91
C ASN A 184 6.31 10.01 10.22
N ILE A 185 5.29 9.67 11.02
CA ILE A 185 4.03 9.08 10.57
C ILE A 185 2.92 10.09 10.81
N ARG A 186 2.06 10.29 9.83
CA ARG A 186 0.93 11.23 9.91
C ARG A 186 -0.29 10.64 9.24
N SER A 187 -1.47 10.89 9.79
CA SER A 187 -2.74 10.57 9.16
C SER A 187 -3.43 11.82 8.58
N SER A 188 -4.40 11.60 7.71
CA SER A 188 -5.48 12.56 7.51
C SER A 188 -6.33 12.70 8.78
N SER A 189 -7.21 13.70 8.84
CA SER A 189 -8.11 13.84 9.98
C SER A 189 -9.17 12.75 10.02
N PHE A 190 -9.55 12.34 11.23
CA PHE A 190 -10.64 11.41 11.50
C PHE A 190 -11.32 11.79 12.83
N LYS A 191 -12.51 11.23 13.07
CA LYS A 191 -13.23 11.45 14.33
C LYS A 191 -13.29 10.16 15.14
N ILE A 192 -13.07 10.30 16.43
CA ILE A 192 -13.16 9.22 17.42
C ILE A 192 -14.40 9.43 18.27
N ALA A 193 -15.13 8.36 18.57
CA ALA A 193 -16.29 8.41 19.46
C ALA A 193 -15.89 8.96 20.84
N GLY A 194 -16.59 10.01 21.30
CA GLY A 194 -16.35 10.67 22.60
C GLY A 194 -15.23 11.73 22.59
N VAL A 195 -14.70 12.08 21.43
CA VAL A 195 -13.73 13.19 21.26
C VAL A 195 -14.34 14.24 20.35
N ASP A 196 -14.36 15.48 20.80
CA ASP A 196 -14.82 16.61 19.99
C ASP A 196 -13.71 17.08 19.04
N GLY A 197 -14.10 17.32 17.77
CA GLY A 197 -13.21 17.83 16.75
C GLY A 197 -12.50 16.76 15.92
N ASP A 198 -11.56 17.22 15.12
CA ASP A 198 -10.74 16.39 14.26
C ASP A 198 -9.52 15.87 15.01
N VAL A 199 -9.29 14.57 14.90
CA VAL A 199 -8.15 13.86 15.51
C VAL A 199 -7.17 13.50 14.41
N PHE A 200 -5.90 13.59 14.74
CA PHE A 200 -4.77 13.20 13.90
C PHE A 200 -3.90 12.18 14.64
N LEU A 201 -3.20 11.40 13.87
CA LEU A 201 -2.25 10.40 14.36
C LEU A 201 -0.83 10.86 14.06
N THR A 202 0.07 10.65 15.03
CA THR A 202 1.51 10.74 14.82
C THR A 202 2.24 9.73 15.69
N ASP A 203 3.55 9.58 15.47
CA ASP A 203 4.43 8.70 16.22
C ASP A 203 5.32 9.47 17.19
N LEU A 204 5.87 8.74 18.13
CA LEU A 204 7.02 9.13 18.94
C LEU A 204 7.97 7.94 19.02
N PRO A 205 9.17 8.02 18.41
CA PRO A 205 10.17 6.97 18.51
C PRO A 205 10.68 6.75 19.94
N ASN A 206 10.99 5.51 20.24
CA ASN A 206 11.78 5.16 21.41
C ASN A 206 13.24 5.57 21.20
N SER A 207 14.03 5.62 22.25
CA SER A 207 15.44 6.02 22.22
C SER A 207 16.32 5.16 21.30
N ASP A 208 15.88 3.95 20.97
CA ASP A 208 16.57 3.03 20.05
C ASP A 208 16.33 3.38 18.55
N GLY A 209 15.32 4.21 18.25
CA GLY A 209 14.93 4.56 16.89
C GLY A 209 14.43 3.37 16.04
N LEU A 210 14.20 2.20 16.65
CA LEU A 210 13.74 0.99 15.96
C LEU A 210 12.24 0.78 16.13
N THR A 211 11.72 1.18 17.28
CA THR A 211 10.30 1.09 17.63
C THR A 211 9.80 2.42 18.19
N GLY A 212 8.50 2.56 18.33
CA GLY A 212 7.88 3.75 18.89
C GLY A 212 6.43 3.53 19.28
N VAL A 213 5.81 4.59 19.80
CA VAL A 213 4.39 4.62 20.14
C VAL A 213 3.63 5.51 19.17
N ILE A 214 2.37 5.16 18.92
CA ILE A 214 1.44 6.01 18.19
C ILE A 214 0.68 6.87 19.19
N ARG A 215 0.52 8.15 18.84
CA ARG A 215 -0.18 9.14 19.65
C ARG A 215 -1.29 9.77 18.85
N PHE A 216 -2.37 10.14 19.52
CA PHE A 216 -3.45 10.93 18.93
C PHE A 216 -3.42 12.36 19.48
N PHE A 217 -3.68 13.30 18.60
CA PHE A 217 -3.76 14.72 18.96
C PHE A 217 -4.89 15.43 18.19
N THR A 218 -5.36 16.50 18.76
CA THR A 218 -6.22 17.52 18.13
C THR A 218 -5.39 18.78 17.90
N LEU A 219 -5.84 19.67 17.04
CA LEU A 219 -5.22 20.98 16.86
C LEU A 219 -5.96 22.02 17.71
N VAL A 220 -5.21 22.75 18.54
CA VAL A 220 -5.69 23.91 19.29
C VAL A 220 -4.76 25.07 18.95
N ASP A 221 -5.30 26.12 18.37
CA ASP A 221 -4.53 27.27 17.86
C ASP A 221 -3.35 26.84 16.95
N ASP A 222 -3.62 25.90 16.01
CA ASP A 222 -2.66 25.28 15.12
C ASP A 222 -1.52 24.49 15.80
N ALA A 223 -1.58 24.29 17.11
CA ALA A 223 -0.62 23.47 17.85
C ALA A 223 -1.20 22.11 18.22
N PRO A 224 -0.37 21.04 18.22
CA PRO A 224 -0.82 19.69 18.58
C PRO A 224 -1.11 19.60 20.09
N ASN A 225 -2.34 19.25 20.42
CA ASN A 225 -2.78 18.92 21.78
C ASN A 225 -2.98 17.41 21.86
N PHE A 226 -2.07 16.71 22.55
CA PHE A 226 -2.09 15.25 22.66
C PHE A 226 -3.19 14.76 23.59
N ILE A 227 -4.12 13.97 23.06
CA ILE A 227 -5.25 13.39 23.80
C ILE A 227 -5.00 11.93 24.20
N ASN A 228 -4.12 11.23 23.49
CA ASN A 228 -3.68 9.87 23.81
C ASN A 228 -2.22 9.69 23.41
N ASN A 229 -1.35 9.38 24.38
CA ASN A 229 0.08 9.19 24.17
C ASN A 229 0.48 7.72 23.95
N ASN A 230 -0.46 6.78 24.01
CA ASN A 230 -0.24 5.35 23.79
C ASN A 230 -1.44 4.72 23.08
N ALA A 231 -1.69 5.19 21.86
CA ALA A 231 -2.80 4.73 21.01
C ALA A 231 -2.41 3.54 20.14
N GLY A 232 -1.15 3.15 20.14
CA GLY A 232 -0.63 2.07 19.33
C GLY A 232 0.88 1.97 19.38
N THR A 233 1.42 1.07 18.57
CA THR A 233 2.88 0.87 18.43
C THR A 233 3.29 0.97 16.97
N VAL A 234 4.57 1.29 16.75
CA VAL A 234 5.21 1.25 15.43
C VAL A 234 6.52 0.49 15.53
N ASP A 235 6.77 -0.37 14.55
CA ASP A 235 8.06 -1.00 14.27
C ASP A 235 8.61 -0.37 12.98
N TYR A 236 9.63 0.48 13.10
CA TYR A 236 10.19 1.20 11.95
C TYR A 236 10.99 0.28 11.03
N VAL A 237 11.54 -0.82 11.57
CA VAL A 237 12.36 -1.77 10.79
C VAL A 237 11.48 -2.61 9.88
N LYS A 238 10.37 -3.11 10.42
CA LYS A 238 9.40 -3.91 9.66
C LYS A 238 8.45 -3.04 8.82
N GLY A 239 8.25 -1.77 9.21
CA GLY A 239 7.26 -0.89 8.63
C GLY A 239 5.83 -1.32 9.00
N GLU A 240 5.62 -1.57 10.28
CA GLU A 240 4.35 -2.04 10.84
C GLU A 240 3.81 -1.04 11.86
N ILE A 241 2.51 -0.75 11.78
CA ILE A 241 1.79 0.10 12.72
C ILE A 241 0.62 -0.69 13.26
N ILE A 242 0.46 -0.74 14.58
CA ILE A 242 -0.67 -1.36 15.25
C ILE A 242 -1.40 -0.27 16.05
N LEU A 243 -2.69 -0.11 15.80
CA LEU A 243 -3.56 0.81 16.54
C LEU A 243 -4.43 0.02 17.50
N PHE A 244 -4.50 0.43 18.76
CA PHE A 244 -5.23 -0.28 19.82
C PHE A 244 -6.63 0.27 19.98
N ALA A 245 -7.62 -0.63 20.06
CA ALA A 245 -8.98 -0.37 20.53
C ALA A 245 -9.57 1.00 20.10
N LEU A 246 -9.55 1.26 18.80
CA LEU A 246 -9.96 2.54 18.22
C LEU A 246 -11.40 2.44 17.68
N ASN A 247 -12.26 3.38 18.10
CA ASN A 247 -13.61 3.54 17.57
C ASN A 247 -13.69 4.79 16.68
N ILE A 248 -13.48 4.60 15.39
CA ILE A 248 -13.58 5.66 14.39
C ILE A 248 -15.06 5.90 14.06
N SER A 249 -15.53 7.12 14.19
CA SER A 249 -16.91 7.48 13.84
C SER A 249 -17.07 8.02 12.42
N SER A 250 -16.05 8.71 11.90
CA SER A 250 -15.94 9.15 10.50
C SER A 250 -14.51 9.48 10.12
N SER A 251 -14.22 9.55 8.83
CA SER A 251 -12.93 10.01 8.28
C SER A 251 -13.13 11.03 7.19
N SER A 252 -12.14 11.89 6.98
CA SER A 252 -12.09 12.86 5.88
C SER A 252 -11.48 12.21 4.63
N ILE A 253 -12.22 11.36 3.94
CA ILE A 253 -11.87 10.89 2.59
C ILE A 253 -13.05 11.14 1.69
#